data_4bfc2cd62c92bc5a0160f70aa18c49f5
#
_entry.id   4bfc2cd62c92bc5a0160f70aa18c49f5
#
_cell.length_a   1.000
_cell.length_b   1.000
_cell.length_c   1.000
_cell.angle_alpha   90.00
_cell.angle_beta   90.00
_cell.angle_gamma   90.00
#
_symmetry.space_group_name_H-M   'P 1'
#
loop_
_entity.id
_entity.type
_entity.pdbx_description
1 polymer ?
#
loop_
_entity_poly.entity_id
_entity_poly.type
_entity_poly.pdbx_seq_one_letter_code
_entity_poly.pdbx_strand_id
1 'polypeptide(L)'
;VCRLLFEHASPKDVIAELGSIEFWRLAVKPGKPVTFGRIQDCLVLGLPGNPVSVMVSFLMFARPLLLKLMGARPVDAARLRVRADFQFRRKPGRREWLRARLRFDSDQALLASIYHTNSSGALSSLCWADGLIELPEDCAGVAPGDTVDYLPFSGLGVE
;
A
#
# COMPACT_ATOMS: atom_id res chain seq x y z
N VAL A 1 16.46 13.44 20.31
CA VAL A 1 16.69 12.51 21.45
C VAL A 1 15.67 11.36 21.41
N CYS A 2 15.48 10.72 20.25
CA CYS A 2 14.51 9.60 20.07
C CYS A 2 15.18 8.24 19.84
N ARG A 3 16.38 8.00 20.32
CA ARG A 3 17.16 6.81 19.95
C ARG A 3 17.11 5.63 20.94
N LEU A 4 16.47 5.75 22.07
CA LEU A 4 16.64 4.77 23.16
C LEU A 4 15.40 3.95 23.53
N LEU A 5 14.25 4.13 22.84
CA LEU A 5 13.01 3.43 23.21
C LEU A 5 12.69 2.19 22.34
N PHE A 6 13.51 1.85 21.36
CA PHE A 6 13.13 0.86 20.34
C PHE A 6 13.71 -0.55 20.50
N GLU A 7 14.51 -0.81 21.51
CA GLU A 7 15.11 -2.15 21.64
C GLU A 7 14.18 -3.21 22.23
N HIS A 8 13.09 -2.84 22.94
CA HIS A 8 12.19 -3.81 23.57
C HIS A 8 10.69 -3.46 23.58
N ALA A 9 10.27 -2.30 23.08
CA ALA A 9 8.86 -1.92 23.01
C ALA A 9 8.39 -1.76 21.55
N SER A 10 7.22 -2.31 21.22
CA SER A 10 6.65 -2.07 19.90
C SER A 10 6.20 -0.59 19.79
N PRO A 11 6.22 0.03 18.59
CA PRO A 11 5.70 1.40 18.40
C PRO A 11 4.30 1.59 18.97
N LYS A 12 3.47 0.55 18.92
CA LYS A 12 2.15 0.53 19.52
C LYS A 12 2.18 0.75 21.03
N ASP A 13 3.06 0.04 21.73
CA ASP A 13 3.10 0.09 23.20
C ASP A 13 3.59 1.47 23.67
N VAL A 14 4.55 2.05 22.98
CA VAL A 14 5.05 3.41 23.23
C VAL A 14 3.95 4.46 23.01
N ILE A 15 3.18 4.36 21.92
CA ILE A 15 2.09 5.30 21.66
C ILE A 15 0.98 5.13 22.71
N ALA A 16 0.68 3.88 23.12
CA ALA A 16 -0.34 3.61 24.13
C ALA A 16 0.03 4.17 25.51
N GLU A 17 1.33 4.18 25.84
CA GLU A 17 1.85 4.70 27.11
C GLU A 17 1.87 6.25 27.13
N LEU A 18 2.25 6.87 26.02
CA LEU A 18 2.45 8.33 25.93
C LEU A 18 1.28 9.13 25.38
N GLY A 19 0.26 8.47 24.84
CA GLY A 19 -0.86 9.11 24.18
C GLY A 19 -2.03 8.18 23.91
N SER A 20 -2.69 8.36 22.75
CA SER A 20 -3.83 7.55 22.34
C SER A 20 -3.59 6.87 21.00
N ILE A 21 -4.06 5.62 20.87
CA ILE A 21 -4.08 4.89 19.60
C ILE A 21 -5.49 5.01 19.01
N GLU A 22 -5.59 5.56 17.81
CA GLU A 22 -6.85 5.63 17.06
C GLU A 22 -7.13 4.31 16.33
N PHE A 23 -6.10 3.74 15.70
CA PHE A 23 -6.18 2.40 15.15
C PHE A 23 -4.82 1.71 15.11
N TRP A 24 -4.88 0.39 15.17
CA TRP A 24 -3.74 -0.50 15.05
C TRP A 24 -4.15 -1.76 14.28
N ARG A 25 -3.36 -2.10 13.25
CA ARG A 25 -3.64 -3.13 12.25
C ARG A 25 -4.82 -2.81 11.33
N LEU A 26 -4.49 -2.67 10.08
CA LEU A 26 -5.47 -2.52 9.00
C LEU A 26 -5.73 -3.88 8.32
N ALA A 27 -6.93 -4.03 7.78
CA ALA A 27 -7.28 -5.17 6.94
C ALA A 27 -6.71 -5.02 5.53
N VAL A 28 -5.38 -4.85 5.42
CA VAL A 28 -4.67 -4.62 4.16
C VAL A 28 -3.49 -5.56 3.99
N LYS A 29 -2.99 -5.66 2.73
CA LYS A 29 -1.78 -6.39 2.37
C LYS A 29 -1.12 -5.76 1.13
N PRO A 30 0.19 -5.45 1.17
CA PRO A 30 1.05 -5.41 2.35
C PRO A 30 0.66 -4.25 3.26
N GLY A 31 1.18 -4.22 4.50
CA GLY A 31 1.00 -3.06 5.39
C GLY A 31 0.08 -3.29 6.60
N LYS A 32 -0.26 -4.54 6.94
CA LYS A 32 -1.11 -4.86 8.09
C LYS A 32 -0.74 -4.12 9.40
N PRO A 33 0.53 -3.99 9.83
CA PRO A 33 0.89 -3.35 11.11
C PRO A 33 1.04 -1.82 11.01
N VAL A 34 0.20 -1.14 10.25
CA VAL A 34 0.12 0.33 10.32
C VAL A 34 -0.54 0.72 11.63
N THR A 35 0.06 1.67 12.34
CA THR A 35 -0.44 2.21 13.60
C THR A 35 -0.65 3.72 13.45
N PHE A 36 -1.78 4.22 13.88
CA PHE A 36 -2.07 5.65 13.90
C PHE A 36 -2.54 6.05 15.29
N GLY A 37 -2.03 7.17 15.76
CA GLY A 37 -2.36 7.68 17.08
C GLY A 37 -1.91 9.12 17.29
N ARG A 38 -1.98 9.57 18.53
CA ARG A 38 -1.62 10.92 18.93
C ARG A 38 -0.83 10.87 20.24
N ILE A 39 0.24 11.63 20.28
CA ILE A 39 1.01 11.91 21.52
C ILE A 39 0.96 13.43 21.72
N GLN A 40 0.26 13.89 22.75
CA GLN A 40 -0.05 15.31 22.94
C GLN A 40 -0.71 15.89 21.67
N ASP A 41 -0.15 16.95 21.09
CA ASP A 41 -0.64 17.58 19.86
C ASP A 41 -0.03 17.01 18.59
N CYS A 42 0.83 16.01 18.70
CA CYS A 42 1.50 15.39 17.56
C CYS A 42 0.77 14.16 17.07
N LEU A 43 0.44 14.10 15.77
CA LEU A 43 -0.02 12.89 15.10
C LEU A 43 1.17 11.95 14.90
N VAL A 44 0.96 10.68 15.18
CA VAL A 44 1.96 9.63 15.03
C VAL A 44 1.43 8.56 14.08
N LEU A 45 2.20 8.29 13.01
CA LEU A 45 1.90 7.21 12.07
C LEU A 45 3.08 6.23 12.05
N GLY A 46 2.85 5.03 12.56
CA GLY A 46 3.82 3.93 12.53
C GLY A 46 3.65 3.12 11.25
N LEU A 47 4.70 3.01 10.45
CA LEU A 47 4.73 2.20 9.23
C LEU A 47 5.43 0.86 9.48
N PRO A 48 5.10 -0.19 8.70
CA PRO A 48 5.79 -1.48 8.78
C PRO A 48 7.28 -1.37 8.43
N GLY A 49 8.10 -2.34 8.87
CA GLY A 49 9.54 -2.34 8.57
C GLY A 49 9.93 -2.92 7.20
N ASN A 50 9.09 -3.74 6.57
CA ASN A 50 9.41 -4.36 5.28
C ASN A 50 9.29 -3.35 4.12
N PRO A 51 10.26 -3.27 3.20
CA PRO A 51 10.35 -2.23 2.17
C PRO A 51 9.07 -2.02 1.35
N VAL A 52 8.51 -3.09 0.83
CA VAL A 52 7.26 -3.04 0.05
C VAL A 52 6.08 -2.58 0.92
N SER A 53 6.03 -3.05 2.16
CA SER A 53 4.98 -2.63 3.10
C SER A 53 5.10 -1.15 3.45
N VAL A 54 6.32 -0.66 3.67
CA VAL A 54 6.58 0.78 3.93
C VAL A 54 6.09 1.61 2.75
N MET A 55 6.54 1.28 1.52
CA MET A 55 6.18 2.06 0.34
C MET A 55 4.67 2.07 0.11
N VAL A 56 4.02 0.91 0.12
CA VAL A 56 2.55 0.85 -0.08
C VAL A 56 1.82 1.58 1.04
N SER A 57 2.21 1.39 2.30
CA SER A 57 1.58 2.09 3.42
C SER A 57 1.83 3.60 3.37
N PHE A 58 3.00 4.03 2.92
CA PHE A 58 3.29 5.45 2.71
C PHE A 58 2.36 6.03 1.64
N LEU A 59 2.29 5.41 0.47
CA LEU A 59 1.48 5.91 -0.65
C LEU A 59 -0.02 5.94 -0.32
N MET A 60 -0.53 4.91 0.36
CA MET A 60 -1.96 4.75 0.61
C MET A 60 -2.46 5.45 1.88
N PHE A 61 -1.59 5.70 2.88
CA PHE A 61 -1.99 6.26 4.17
C PHE A 61 -1.18 7.50 4.57
N ALA A 62 0.15 7.43 4.60
CA ALA A 62 0.97 8.54 5.08
C ALA A 62 0.90 9.75 4.14
N ARG A 63 1.06 9.54 2.84
CA ARG A 63 1.03 10.62 1.84
C ARG A 63 -0.30 11.37 1.82
N PRO A 64 -1.47 10.73 1.75
CA PRO A 64 -2.75 11.44 1.84
C PRO A 64 -2.93 12.23 3.14
N LEU A 65 -2.48 11.65 4.26
CA LEU A 65 -2.50 12.33 5.55
C LEU A 65 -1.63 13.59 5.53
N LEU A 66 -0.39 13.49 5.07
CA LEU A 66 0.53 14.62 4.97
C LEU A 66 -0.01 15.72 4.06
N LEU A 67 -0.52 15.36 2.88
CA LEU A 67 -1.14 16.32 1.95
C LEU A 67 -2.33 17.04 2.61
N LYS A 68 -3.17 16.32 3.33
CA LYS A 68 -4.30 16.91 4.07
C LYS A 68 -3.82 17.87 5.15
N LEU A 69 -2.78 17.51 5.92
CA LEU A 69 -2.20 18.38 6.93
C LEU A 69 -1.55 19.64 6.35
N MET A 70 -1.03 19.56 5.13
CA MET A 70 -0.50 20.69 4.37
C MET A 70 -1.57 21.55 3.71
N GLY A 71 -2.85 21.23 3.89
CA GLY A 71 -3.97 21.97 3.29
C GLY A 71 -4.21 21.66 1.82
N ALA A 72 -3.57 20.63 1.27
CA ALA A 72 -3.82 20.20 -0.10
C ALA A 72 -5.25 19.64 -0.25
N ARG A 73 -5.87 19.91 -1.40
CA ARG A 73 -7.16 19.29 -1.72
C ARG A 73 -6.96 17.78 -1.88
N PRO A 74 -7.87 16.96 -1.35
CA PRO A 74 -7.83 15.53 -1.60
C PRO A 74 -7.91 15.27 -3.11
N VAL A 75 -6.91 14.59 -3.63
CA VAL A 75 -6.92 14.10 -5.00
C VAL A 75 -6.88 12.58 -4.89
N ASP A 76 -7.96 11.94 -5.31
CA ASP A 76 -7.98 10.49 -5.41
C ASP A 76 -6.92 10.03 -6.41
N ALA A 77 -6.21 8.98 -6.06
CA ALA A 77 -5.26 8.38 -6.98
C ALA A 77 -5.98 7.94 -8.26
N ALA A 78 -5.44 8.32 -9.41
CA ALA A 78 -5.98 7.90 -10.69
C ALA A 78 -6.02 6.37 -10.76
N ARG A 79 -7.19 5.82 -11.12
CA ARG A 79 -7.39 4.38 -11.35
C ARG A 79 -7.64 4.14 -12.82
N LEU A 80 -6.86 3.25 -13.40
CA LEU A 80 -7.05 2.79 -14.77
C LEU A 80 -7.67 1.40 -14.74
N ARG A 81 -8.72 1.20 -15.54
CA ARG A 81 -9.32 -0.13 -15.73
C ARG A 81 -8.54 -0.86 -16.79
N VAL A 82 -7.86 -1.93 -16.42
CA VAL A 82 -6.97 -2.69 -17.31
C VAL A 82 -7.27 -4.18 -17.23
N ARG A 83 -6.90 -4.94 -18.27
CA ARG A 83 -7.05 -6.39 -18.26
C ARG A 83 -5.88 -7.06 -17.54
N ALA A 84 -6.17 -8.05 -16.71
CA ALA A 84 -5.17 -8.87 -16.05
C ALA A 84 -4.55 -9.87 -17.03
N ASP A 85 -3.22 -9.94 -17.05
CA ASP A 85 -2.44 -10.98 -17.74
C ASP A 85 -1.79 -11.91 -16.72
N PHE A 86 -2.56 -12.29 -15.70
CA PHE A 86 -2.08 -13.17 -14.64
C PHE A 86 -3.24 -13.89 -13.97
N GLN A 87 -2.91 -14.99 -13.29
CA GLN A 87 -3.81 -15.66 -12.37
C GLN A 87 -3.35 -15.40 -10.94
N PHE A 88 -4.27 -15.01 -10.07
CA PHE A 88 -4.00 -14.79 -8.66
C PHE A 88 -5.13 -15.33 -7.80
N ARG A 89 -4.81 -16.10 -6.76
CA ARG A 89 -5.77 -16.63 -5.79
C ARG A 89 -5.46 -16.10 -4.41
N ARG A 90 -6.49 -15.74 -3.66
CA ARG A 90 -6.37 -15.21 -2.31
C ARG A 90 -7.59 -15.57 -1.45
N LYS A 91 -7.41 -15.46 -0.14
CA LYS A 91 -8.55 -15.47 0.79
C LYS A 91 -9.09 -14.04 0.87
N PRO A 92 -10.41 -13.82 0.73
CA PRO A 92 -11.05 -12.52 0.95
C PRO A 92 -10.85 -12.00 2.37
N GLY A 93 -11.23 -10.75 2.64
CA GLY A 93 -11.22 -10.12 3.95
C GLY A 93 -10.14 -9.06 4.15
N ARG A 94 -9.31 -8.78 3.15
CA ARG A 94 -8.32 -7.68 3.19
C ARG A 94 -8.21 -7.01 1.84
N ARG A 95 -8.04 -5.70 1.80
CA ARG A 95 -7.63 -5.00 0.59
C ARG A 95 -6.18 -5.34 0.28
N GLU A 96 -5.85 -5.63 -0.98
CA GLU A 96 -4.51 -6.05 -1.35
C GLU A 96 -3.99 -5.23 -2.53
N TRP A 97 -2.74 -4.77 -2.43
CA TRP A 97 -2.04 -4.09 -3.51
C TRP A 97 -0.90 -4.96 -4.03
N LEU A 98 -0.99 -5.35 -5.29
CA LEU A 98 0.02 -6.14 -5.99
C LEU A 98 0.90 -5.21 -6.81
N ARG A 99 2.23 -5.39 -6.74
CA ARG A 99 3.17 -4.68 -7.62
C ARG A 99 2.95 -5.15 -9.04
N ALA A 100 2.71 -4.22 -9.94
CA ALA A 100 2.32 -4.51 -11.30
C ALA A 100 3.05 -3.64 -12.32
N ARG A 101 3.10 -4.12 -13.53
CA ARG A 101 3.61 -3.41 -14.69
C ARG A 101 2.60 -3.49 -15.82
N LEU A 102 2.46 -2.38 -16.56
CA LEU A 102 1.62 -2.33 -17.75
C LEU A 102 2.43 -2.71 -19.01
N ARG A 103 1.76 -3.33 -19.96
CA ARG A 103 2.24 -3.57 -21.31
C ARG A 103 1.09 -3.50 -22.30
N PHE A 104 1.41 -3.27 -23.56
CA PHE A 104 0.44 -3.44 -24.64
C PHE A 104 0.52 -4.86 -25.20
N ASP A 105 -0.61 -5.44 -25.55
CA ASP A 105 -0.67 -6.66 -26.35
C ASP A 105 -0.58 -6.37 -27.85
N SER A 106 -0.72 -7.42 -28.67
CA SER A 106 -0.72 -7.30 -30.14
C SER A 106 -1.83 -6.41 -30.69
N ASP A 107 -2.94 -6.31 -29.97
CA ASP A 107 -4.15 -5.55 -30.36
C ASP A 107 -4.16 -4.14 -29.74
N GLN A 108 -3.04 -3.68 -29.20
CA GLN A 108 -2.87 -2.40 -28.49
C GLN A 108 -3.73 -2.30 -27.22
N ALA A 109 -4.24 -3.41 -26.70
CA ALA A 109 -4.94 -3.42 -25.41
C ALA A 109 -3.95 -3.36 -24.23
N LEU A 110 -4.33 -2.61 -23.19
CA LEU A 110 -3.51 -2.46 -21.99
C LEU A 110 -3.69 -3.68 -21.09
N LEU A 111 -2.58 -4.39 -20.87
CA LEU A 111 -2.51 -5.55 -19.98
C LEU A 111 -1.68 -5.21 -18.75
N ALA A 112 -2.07 -5.72 -17.60
CA ALA A 112 -1.31 -5.65 -16.37
C ALA A 112 -0.74 -7.02 -16.01
N SER A 113 0.57 -7.07 -15.75
CA SER A 113 1.26 -8.25 -15.20
C SER A 113 1.67 -7.96 -13.76
N ILE A 114 1.72 -8.99 -12.90
CA ILE A 114 2.19 -8.86 -11.52
C ILE A 114 3.60 -9.41 -11.37
N TYR A 115 4.32 -8.90 -10.36
CA TYR A 115 5.63 -9.44 -10.03
C TYR A 115 5.52 -10.90 -9.55
N HIS A 116 6.49 -11.74 -9.90
CA HIS A 116 6.46 -13.19 -9.68
C HIS A 116 6.34 -13.62 -8.20
N THR A 117 6.65 -12.75 -7.26
CA THR A 117 6.47 -13.00 -5.82
C THR A 117 5.70 -11.89 -5.13
N ASN A 118 4.86 -12.27 -4.18
CA ASN A 118 4.10 -11.33 -3.36
C ASN A 118 4.76 -11.06 -1.99
N SER A 119 6.04 -11.39 -1.84
CA SER A 119 6.80 -11.11 -0.63
C SER A 119 6.94 -9.61 -0.39
N SER A 120 6.68 -9.17 0.85
CA SER A 120 6.86 -7.77 1.26
C SER A 120 8.32 -7.36 1.47
N GLY A 121 9.25 -8.32 1.48
CA GLY A 121 10.69 -8.09 1.54
C GLY A 121 11.37 -7.95 0.17
N ALA A 122 10.66 -8.24 -0.93
CA ALA A 122 11.23 -8.22 -2.28
C ALA A 122 11.34 -6.78 -2.82
N LEU A 123 12.40 -6.06 -2.44
CA LEU A 123 12.66 -4.68 -2.89
C LEU A 123 12.72 -4.58 -4.42
N SER A 124 13.31 -5.57 -5.10
CA SER A 124 13.36 -5.65 -6.55
C SER A 124 12.00 -5.56 -7.24
N SER A 125 10.92 -5.96 -6.54
CA SER A 125 9.57 -5.83 -7.06
C SER A 125 9.11 -4.37 -7.22
N LEU A 126 9.64 -3.45 -6.40
CA LEU A 126 9.35 -2.02 -6.50
C LEU A 126 10.11 -1.37 -7.67
N CYS A 127 11.35 -1.79 -7.92
CA CYS A 127 12.12 -1.33 -9.07
C CYS A 127 11.56 -1.87 -10.40
N TRP A 128 10.92 -3.03 -10.37
CA TRP A 128 10.31 -3.63 -11.55
C TRP A 128 8.95 -3.03 -11.87
N ALA A 129 8.14 -2.71 -10.87
CA ALA A 129 6.78 -2.22 -11.04
C ALA A 129 6.75 -0.76 -11.48
N ASP A 130 5.71 -0.39 -12.21
CA ASP A 130 5.36 0.99 -12.55
C ASP A 130 4.02 1.42 -11.92
N GLY A 131 3.41 0.51 -11.12
CA GLY A 131 2.18 0.78 -10.38
C GLY A 131 1.73 -0.39 -9.50
N LEU A 132 0.52 -0.26 -9.02
CA LEU A 132 -0.13 -1.24 -8.15
C LEU A 132 -1.47 -1.67 -8.74
N ILE A 133 -1.81 -2.95 -8.62
CA ILE A 133 -3.18 -3.43 -8.80
C ILE A 133 -3.85 -3.43 -7.43
N GLU A 134 -5.01 -2.80 -7.33
CA GLU A 134 -5.84 -2.81 -6.13
C GLU A 134 -6.89 -3.91 -6.22
N LEU A 135 -6.89 -4.81 -5.24
CA LEU A 135 -7.88 -5.85 -5.08
C LEU A 135 -8.73 -5.55 -3.85
N PRO A 136 -10.05 -5.36 -4.00
CA PRO A 136 -10.96 -5.08 -2.89
C PRO A 136 -11.09 -6.26 -1.93
N GLU A 137 -11.65 -6.03 -0.77
CA GLU A 137 -11.71 -6.98 0.35
C GLU A 137 -12.47 -8.27 0.01
N ASP A 138 -13.51 -8.18 -0.80
CA ASP A 138 -14.38 -9.28 -1.24
C ASP A 138 -13.81 -10.10 -2.40
N CYS A 139 -12.77 -9.60 -3.08
CA CYS A 139 -12.14 -10.31 -4.18
C CYS A 139 -11.48 -11.62 -3.71
N ALA A 140 -11.89 -12.75 -4.28
CA ALA A 140 -11.33 -14.07 -4.00
C ALA A 140 -10.17 -14.45 -4.93
N GLY A 141 -10.02 -13.75 -6.05
CA GLY A 141 -8.96 -13.99 -7.02
C GLY A 141 -9.16 -13.20 -8.30
N VAL A 142 -8.20 -13.35 -9.21
CA VAL A 142 -8.19 -12.75 -10.56
C VAL A 142 -7.78 -13.83 -11.54
N ALA A 143 -8.48 -13.91 -12.66
CA ALA A 143 -8.15 -14.74 -13.81
C ALA A 143 -7.63 -13.89 -14.98
N PRO A 144 -6.84 -14.45 -15.88
CA PRO A 144 -6.46 -13.76 -17.11
C PRO A 144 -7.68 -13.26 -17.88
N GLY A 145 -7.65 -11.98 -18.29
CA GLY A 145 -8.76 -11.30 -18.97
C GLY A 145 -9.71 -10.55 -18.05
N ASP A 146 -9.68 -10.80 -16.74
CA ASP A 146 -10.47 -10.02 -15.79
C ASP A 146 -10.06 -8.54 -15.79
N THR A 147 -11.02 -7.66 -15.55
CA THR A 147 -10.75 -6.24 -15.42
C THR A 147 -10.38 -5.91 -13.98
N VAL A 148 -9.24 -5.25 -13.79
CA VAL A 148 -8.71 -4.85 -12.49
C VAL A 148 -8.41 -3.36 -12.43
N ASP A 149 -8.40 -2.78 -11.22
CA ASP A 149 -8.01 -1.40 -10.98
C ASP A 149 -6.49 -1.29 -10.83
N TYR A 150 -5.89 -0.49 -11.68
CA TYR A 150 -4.45 -0.21 -11.67
C TYR A 150 -4.19 1.24 -11.26
N LEU A 151 -3.28 1.43 -10.33
CA LEU A 151 -2.84 2.72 -9.80
C LEU A 151 -1.40 2.97 -10.27
N PRO A 152 -1.17 3.84 -11.28
CA PRO A 152 0.18 4.16 -11.73
C PRO A 152 0.96 4.91 -10.63
N PHE A 153 2.25 4.64 -10.50
CA PHE A 153 3.11 5.34 -9.54
C PHE A 153 3.18 6.84 -9.81
N SER A 154 3.20 7.26 -11.07
CA SER A 154 3.14 8.67 -11.45
C SER A 154 1.89 9.37 -10.91
N GLY A 155 0.73 8.69 -10.91
CA GLY A 155 -0.51 9.19 -10.29
C GLY A 155 -0.46 9.24 -8.76
N LEU A 156 0.50 8.54 -8.15
CA LEU A 156 0.79 8.56 -6.72
C LEU A 156 1.95 9.52 -6.36
N GLY A 157 2.50 10.26 -7.33
CA GLY A 157 3.61 11.20 -7.12
C GLY A 157 4.96 10.52 -6.91
N VAL A 158 5.17 9.38 -7.52
CA VAL A 158 6.46 8.68 -7.61
C VAL A 158 6.87 8.68 -9.08
N GLU A 159 7.99 9.32 -9.40
CA GLU A 159 8.60 9.40 -10.72
C GLU A 159 9.80 8.45 -10.84
#